data_b9de78802f6b20abd66b37e95a2de0af
#
_entry.id   b9de78802f6b20abd66b37e95a2de0af
#
_cell.length_a   1.000
_cell.length_b   1.000
_cell.length_c   1.000
_cell.angle_alpha   90.00
_cell.angle_beta   90.00
_cell.angle_gamma   90.00
#
_symmetry.space_group_name_H-M   'P 1'
#
loop_
_entity.id
_entity.type
_entity.pdbx_description
1 polymer ?
#
loop_
_entity_poly.entity_id
_entity_poly.type
_entity_poly.pdbx_seq_one_letter_code
_entity_poly.pdbx_strand_id
1 'polypeptide(L)'
;MNKRYPILFLALGVGVIAINLISCVSIPKGATAVKPFKKDKYLGKWYEIARMDFKFEKDLNNVTATYSLKDDGSIKVDNRGYNYVKKEWKQSIGKAKFVNESNEGRLKVSFFGPFYAGYNVIEVDSDYQYALVAGNNLKYLWILSRNKSIPENIKQQYLRKAESLGYDTATLVWTKQD
;
A
#
# COMPACT_ATOMS: atom_id res chain seq x y z
N MET A 1 -65.93 -39.95 -9.08
CA MET A 1 -65.70 -38.50 -9.12
C MET A 1 -64.30 -38.27 -8.56
N ASN A 2 -63.27 -38.24 -9.40
CA ASN A 2 -61.87 -38.05 -8.97
C ASN A 2 -61.47 -36.58 -9.11
N LYS A 3 -61.37 -35.91 -7.98
CA LYS A 3 -60.86 -34.56 -7.93
C LYS A 3 -59.31 -34.58 -7.99
N ARG A 4 -58.71 -34.10 -9.12
CA ARG A 4 -57.30 -33.86 -9.29
C ARG A 4 -56.96 -32.43 -8.76
N TYR A 5 -56.10 -32.31 -7.75
CA TYR A 5 -55.54 -31.04 -7.30
C TYR A 5 -54.27 -30.74 -8.12
N PRO A 6 -54.08 -29.52 -8.63
CA PRO A 6 -52.83 -29.16 -9.29
C PRO A 6 -51.78 -28.86 -8.23
N ILE A 7 -50.63 -29.51 -8.35
CA ILE A 7 -49.42 -29.23 -7.56
C ILE A 7 -48.76 -27.96 -8.12
N LEU A 8 -48.81 -26.91 -7.30
CA LEU A 8 -48.14 -25.63 -7.61
C LEU A 8 -46.66 -25.79 -7.27
N PHE A 9 -45.77 -25.87 -8.26
CA PHE A 9 -44.32 -25.80 -8.05
C PHE A 9 -43.92 -24.34 -7.78
N LEU A 10 -43.60 -24.03 -6.52
CA LEU A 10 -43.01 -22.78 -6.12
C LEU A 10 -41.49 -22.87 -6.42
N ALA A 11 -41.04 -22.30 -7.54
CA ALA A 11 -39.62 -22.17 -7.85
C ALA A 11 -39.01 -21.09 -6.92
N LEU A 12 -38.30 -21.52 -5.87
CA LEU A 12 -37.44 -20.63 -5.08
C LEU A 12 -36.24 -20.23 -5.93
N GLY A 13 -36.30 -19.05 -6.51
CA GLY A 13 -35.14 -18.42 -7.13
C GLY A 13 -34.10 -18.05 -6.05
N VAL A 14 -33.01 -18.80 -5.96
CA VAL A 14 -31.83 -18.43 -5.16
C VAL A 14 -31.11 -17.29 -5.89
N GLY A 15 -31.46 -16.06 -5.51
CA GLY A 15 -30.74 -14.89 -5.96
C GLY A 15 -29.31 -14.91 -5.38
N VAL A 16 -28.32 -15.22 -6.21
CA VAL A 16 -26.89 -15.05 -5.83
C VAL A 16 -26.62 -13.55 -5.76
N ILE A 17 -26.63 -13.00 -4.55
CA ILE A 17 -26.16 -11.63 -4.31
C ILE A 17 -24.62 -11.68 -4.45
N ALA A 18 -24.12 -11.28 -5.61
CA ALA A 18 -22.71 -11.01 -5.81
C ALA A 18 -22.33 -9.78 -4.95
N ILE A 19 -21.83 -10.02 -3.74
CA ILE A 19 -21.23 -8.99 -2.91
C ILE A 19 -19.93 -8.59 -3.61
N ASN A 20 -19.99 -7.50 -4.37
CA ASN A 20 -18.77 -6.84 -4.86
C ASN A 20 -18.04 -6.28 -3.65
N LEU A 21 -17.06 -7.02 -3.15
CA LEU A 21 -16.08 -6.52 -2.18
C LEU A 21 -15.27 -5.44 -2.89
N ILE A 22 -15.74 -4.20 -2.79
CA ILE A 22 -15.01 -3.03 -3.28
C ILE A 22 -13.76 -2.92 -2.39
N SER A 23 -12.67 -3.51 -2.86
CA SER A 23 -11.35 -3.28 -2.30
C SER A 23 -11.07 -1.76 -2.41
N CYS A 24 -10.85 -1.08 -1.28
CA CYS A 24 -10.50 0.34 -1.24
C CYS A 24 -9.13 0.57 -1.88
N VAL A 25 -9.06 0.56 -3.21
CA VAL A 25 -7.86 0.77 -4.02
C VAL A 25 -7.89 2.18 -4.58
N SER A 26 -8.21 3.16 -3.73
CA SER A 26 -8.23 4.58 -4.10
C SER A 26 -6.83 5.20 -4.00
N ILE A 27 -6.70 6.37 -4.58
CA ILE A 27 -5.59 7.29 -4.40
C ILE A 27 -6.16 8.58 -3.78
N PRO A 28 -5.45 9.30 -2.91
CA PRO A 28 -5.94 10.57 -2.35
C PRO A 28 -6.32 11.56 -3.44
N LYS A 29 -7.36 12.35 -3.18
CA LYS A 29 -7.81 13.38 -4.13
C LYS A 29 -6.66 14.35 -4.48
N GLY A 30 -6.47 14.59 -5.75
CA GLY A 30 -5.39 15.45 -6.27
C GLY A 30 -4.03 14.76 -6.41
N ALA A 31 -3.84 13.56 -5.85
CA ALA A 31 -2.63 12.78 -6.09
C ALA A 31 -2.70 12.05 -7.43
N THR A 32 -1.54 11.92 -8.07
CA THR A 32 -1.35 11.14 -9.31
C THR A 32 -0.17 10.19 -9.10
N ALA A 33 -0.36 8.93 -9.44
CA ALA A 33 0.74 7.97 -9.41
C ALA A 33 1.74 8.21 -10.55
N VAL A 34 3.00 7.93 -10.28
CA VAL A 34 4.09 8.08 -11.26
C VAL A 34 3.82 7.26 -12.50
N LYS A 35 3.96 7.89 -13.68
CA LYS A 35 3.89 7.26 -14.99
C LYS A 35 4.86 7.98 -15.95
N PRO A 36 5.79 7.30 -16.65
CA PRO A 36 6.02 5.85 -16.62
C PRO A 36 6.69 5.38 -15.32
N PHE A 37 6.26 4.25 -14.79
CA PHE A 37 6.83 3.60 -13.62
C PHE A 37 7.66 2.38 -14.02
N LYS A 38 8.94 2.34 -13.62
CA LYS A 38 9.87 1.25 -13.94
C LYS A 38 9.92 0.26 -12.79
N LYS A 39 9.06 -0.76 -12.83
CA LYS A 39 8.92 -1.80 -11.80
C LYS A 39 10.28 -2.35 -11.36
N ASP A 40 11.13 -2.74 -12.31
CA ASP A 40 12.40 -3.41 -12.01
C ASP A 40 13.37 -2.52 -11.24
N LYS A 41 13.33 -1.19 -11.45
CA LYS A 41 14.08 -0.23 -10.64
C LYS A 41 13.52 -0.06 -9.23
N TYR A 42 12.23 -0.33 -9.04
CA TYR A 42 11.57 -0.17 -7.74
C TYR A 42 11.75 -1.39 -6.82
N LEU A 43 11.98 -2.58 -7.40
CA LEU A 43 12.23 -3.80 -6.64
C LEU A 43 13.47 -3.67 -5.73
N GLY A 44 13.60 -4.58 -4.77
CA GLY A 44 14.67 -4.61 -3.79
C GLY A 44 14.30 -3.92 -2.49
N LYS A 45 15.31 -3.57 -1.69
CA LYS A 45 15.15 -3.04 -0.34
C LYS A 45 15.01 -1.53 -0.32
N TRP A 46 14.07 -1.07 0.52
CA TRP A 46 13.86 0.33 0.89
C TRP A 46 13.87 0.48 2.39
N TYR A 47 14.44 1.58 2.88
CA TYR A 47 14.34 2.02 4.26
C TYR A 47 13.20 3.03 4.39
N GLU A 48 12.37 2.88 5.40
CA GLU A 48 11.37 3.88 5.75
C GLU A 48 12.06 5.03 6.49
N ILE A 49 11.93 6.23 5.95
CA ILE A 49 12.47 7.45 6.55
C ILE A 49 11.43 8.15 7.43
N ALA A 50 10.18 8.18 6.93
CA ALA A 50 9.06 8.72 7.69
C ALA A 50 7.75 8.07 7.25
N ARG A 51 6.75 8.13 8.11
CA ARG A 51 5.38 7.68 7.84
C ARG A 51 4.34 8.50 8.60
N MET A 52 3.09 8.49 8.14
CA MET A 52 1.95 8.81 9.01
C MET A 52 1.83 7.73 10.08
N ASP A 53 1.51 8.13 11.34
CA ASP A 53 1.37 7.13 12.42
C ASP A 53 0.10 6.29 12.24
N PHE A 54 0.25 4.98 12.27
CA PHE A 54 -0.88 4.05 12.27
C PHE A 54 -0.54 2.74 13.03
N LYS A 55 -1.58 2.09 13.53
CA LYS A 55 -1.46 1.03 14.55
C LYS A 55 -0.55 -0.15 14.21
N PHE A 56 -0.40 -0.49 12.92
CA PHE A 56 0.39 -1.67 12.52
C PHE A 56 1.90 -1.42 12.55
N GLU A 57 2.32 -0.15 12.43
CA GLU A 57 3.73 0.25 12.48
C GLU A 57 4.07 1.05 13.74
N LYS A 58 3.11 1.14 14.67
CA LYS A 58 3.33 1.83 15.95
C LYS A 58 4.51 1.23 16.71
N ASP A 59 5.33 2.11 17.26
CA ASP A 59 6.53 1.76 18.05
C ASP A 59 7.61 1.00 17.25
N LEU A 60 7.64 1.13 15.91
CA LEU A 60 8.67 0.51 15.07
C LEU A 60 9.77 1.50 14.67
N ASN A 61 11.03 1.05 14.83
CA ASN A 61 12.24 1.62 14.26
C ASN A 61 12.91 0.61 13.31
N ASN A 62 13.97 1.01 12.61
CA ASN A 62 14.70 0.16 11.67
C ASN A 62 13.78 -0.51 10.64
N VAL A 63 12.74 0.24 10.21
CA VAL A 63 11.72 -0.28 9.32
C VAL A 63 12.26 -0.35 7.89
N THR A 64 12.04 -1.50 7.27
CA THR A 64 12.40 -1.75 5.87
C THR A 64 11.28 -2.46 5.14
N ALA A 65 11.16 -2.18 3.84
CA ALA A 65 10.31 -2.92 2.91
C ALA A 65 11.18 -3.51 1.80
N THR A 66 11.05 -4.81 1.55
CA THR A 66 11.73 -5.47 0.44
C THR A 66 10.71 -6.00 -0.55
N TYR A 67 10.85 -5.58 -1.81
CA TYR A 67 9.96 -5.97 -2.91
C TYR A 67 10.68 -6.95 -3.83
N SER A 68 10.07 -8.09 -4.11
CA SER A 68 10.59 -9.07 -5.06
C SER A 68 9.50 -9.60 -5.99
N LEU A 69 9.86 -9.79 -7.26
CA LEU A 69 8.93 -10.33 -8.26
C LEU A 69 8.71 -11.82 -7.98
N LYS A 70 7.45 -12.25 -8.12
CA LYS A 70 7.05 -13.66 -8.06
C LYS A 70 6.78 -14.20 -9.47
N ASP A 71 6.81 -15.52 -9.62
CA ASP A 71 6.57 -16.20 -10.90
C ASP A 71 5.18 -15.90 -11.48
N ASP A 72 4.18 -15.61 -10.61
CA ASP A 72 2.83 -15.22 -11.02
C ASP A 72 2.71 -13.73 -11.43
N GLY A 73 3.83 -13.02 -11.56
CA GLY A 73 3.89 -11.61 -11.93
C GLY A 73 3.48 -10.65 -10.81
N SER A 74 3.07 -11.14 -9.64
CA SER A 74 2.84 -10.31 -8.47
C SER A 74 4.14 -9.97 -7.75
N ILE A 75 4.09 -9.01 -6.82
CA ILE A 75 5.24 -8.58 -6.03
C ILE A 75 5.06 -9.09 -4.60
N LYS A 76 6.04 -9.86 -4.10
CA LYS A 76 6.15 -10.14 -2.66
C LYS A 76 6.59 -8.87 -1.96
N VAL A 77 5.92 -8.53 -0.88
CA VAL A 77 6.27 -7.42 0.03
C VAL A 77 6.73 -8.04 1.34
N ASP A 78 7.94 -7.75 1.75
CA ASP A 78 8.52 -8.22 3.02
C ASP A 78 8.88 -7.00 3.87
N ASN A 79 7.99 -6.65 4.81
CA ASN A 79 8.18 -5.55 5.74
C ASN A 79 8.78 -6.07 7.04
N ARG A 80 9.84 -5.42 7.52
CA ARG A 80 10.47 -5.71 8.82
C ARG A 80 10.66 -4.42 9.60
N GLY A 81 10.52 -4.50 10.93
CA GLY A 81 10.76 -3.39 11.83
C GLY A 81 11.06 -3.88 13.24
N TYR A 82 11.83 -3.11 14.00
CA TYR A 82 12.12 -3.40 15.40
C TYR A 82 11.15 -2.64 16.30
N ASN A 83 10.33 -3.38 17.05
CA ASN A 83 9.47 -2.78 18.08
C ASN A 83 10.34 -2.45 19.31
N TYR A 84 10.61 -1.16 19.50
CA TYR A 84 11.52 -0.70 20.55
C TYR A 84 10.91 -0.78 21.96
N VAL A 85 9.58 -0.83 22.07
CA VAL A 85 8.88 -1.03 23.35
C VAL A 85 8.93 -2.48 23.78
N LYS A 86 8.61 -3.41 22.85
CA LYS A 86 8.61 -4.85 23.11
C LYS A 86 9.99 -5.50 22.98
N LYS A 87 10.97 -4.76 22.42
CA LYS A 87 12.34 -5.22 22.14
C LYS A 87 12.39 -6.46 21.25
N GLU A 88 11.55 -6.50 20.22
CA GLU A 88 11.44 -7.63 19.29
C GLU A 88 11.38 -7.16 17.83
N TRP A 89 11.90 -7.98 16.94
CA TRP A 89 11.71 -7.78 15.50
C TRP A 89 10.33 -8.28 15.09
N LYS A 90 9.67 -7.48 14.25
CA LYS A 90 8.43 -7.86 13.57
C LYS A 90 8.67 -8.00 12.08
N GLN A 91 7.94 -8.93 11.47
CA GLN A 91 7.93 -9.15 10.04
C GLN A 91 6.50 -9.36 9.57
N SER A 92 6.18 -8.79 8.40
CA SER A 92 4.89 -9.00 7.74
C SER A 92 5.14 -9.26 6.25
N ILE A 93 4.64 -10.39 5.76
CA ILE A 93 4.74 -10.77 4.36
C ILE A 93 3.42 -10.48 3.68
N GLY A 94 3.47 -9.68 2.64
CA GLY A 94 2.32 -9.31 1.83
C GLY A 94 2.51 -9.63 0.34
N LYS A 95 1.45 -9.37 -0.39
CA LYS A 95 1.39 -9.49 -1.85
C LYS A 95 0.87 -8.21 -2.45
N ALA A 96 1.63 -7.63 -3.39
CA ALA A 96 1.18 -6.47 -4.16
C ALA A 96 0.91 -6.87 -5.62
N LYS A 97 -0.06 -6.17 -6.23
CA LYS A 97 -0.40 -6.28 -7.65
C LYS A 97 -0.62 -4.88 -8.21
N PHE A 98 -0.31 -4.67 -9.47
CA PHE A 98 -0.71 -3.45 -10.15
C PHE A 98 -2.25 -3.35 -10.24
N VAL A 99 -2.78 -2.14 -10.10
CA VAL A 99 -4.22 -1.88 -10.23
C VAL A 99 -4.63 -1.84 -11.68
N ASN A 100 -3.80 -1.13 -12.47
CA ASN A 100 -3.98 -0.96 -13.91
C ASN A 100 -2.80 -1.61 -14.66
N GLU A 101 -2.13 -0.81 -15.49
CA GLU A 101 -0.93 -1.21 -16.21
C GLU A 101 0.30 -1.22 -15.30
N SER A 102 1.25 -2.10 -15.58
CA SER A 102 2.50 -2.22 -14.81
C SER A 102 3.46 -1.04 -14.96
N ASN A 103 3.17 -0.10 -15.88
CA ASN A 103 3.93 1.13 -16.09
C ASN A 103 3.38 2.34 -15.29
N GLU A 104 2.40 2.13 -14.42
CA GLU A 104 1.88 3.11 -13.47
C GLU A 104 2.21 2.71 -12.04
N GLY A 105 2.73 3.61 -11.24
CA GLY A 105 3.09 3.39 -9.84
C GLY A 105 1.89 3.17 -8.91
N ARG A 106 0.83 2.58 -9.43
CA ARG A 106 -0.44 2.33 -8.74
C ARG A 106 -0.62 0.85 -8.45
N LEU A 107 -0.42 0.48 -7.19
CA LEU A 107 -0.50 -0.89 -6.72
C LEU A 107 -1.59 -1.03 -5.65
N LYS A 108 -1.97 -2.27 -5.42
CA LYS A 108 -2.76 -2.71 -4.27
C LYS A 108 -1.98 -3.77 -3.50
N VAL A 109 -1.97 -3.65 -2.17
CA VAL A 109 -1.22 -4.51 -1.28
C VAL A 109 -2.14 -5.22 -0.31
N SER A 110 -1.89 -6.50 -0.04
CA SER A 110 -2.59 -7.29 0.97
C SER A 110 -1.57 -8.01 1.84
N PHE A 111 -1.76 -7.90 3.16
CA PHE A 111 -1.08 -8.72 4.18
C PHE A 111 -2.03 -9.77 4.77
N PHE A 112 -3.34 -9.57 4.61
CA PHE A 112 -4.38 -10.47 5.08
C PHE A 112 -5.44 -10.59 3.98
N GLY A 113 -5.30 -11.58 3.08
CA GLY A 113 -6.28 -11.80 2.01
C GLY A 113 -7.68 -12.08 2.57
N PRO A 114 -8.76 -11.68 1.90
CA PRO A 114 -8.81 -11.09 0.54
C PRO A 114 -8.73 -9.56 0.48
N PHE A 115 -8.43 -8.88 1.59
CA PHE A 115 -8.47 -7.42 1.70
C PHE A 115 -7.22 -6.77 1.11
N TYR A 116 -7.41 -5.77 0.26
CA TYR A 116 -6.34 -4.99 -0.35
C TYR A 116 -6.47 -3.51 0.02
N ALA A 117 -5.34 -2.86 0.26
CA ALA A 117 -5.21 -1.41 0.42
C ALA A 117 -4.45 -0.80 -0.77
N GLY A 118 -4.73 0.47 -1.06
CA GLY A 118 -3.98 1.23 -2.07
C GLY A 118 -2.54 1.48 -1.64
N TYR A 119 -1.63 1.35 -2.58
CA TYR A 119 -0.22 1.69 -2.46
C TYR A 119 0.19 2.42 -3.74
N ASN A 120 0.30 3.73 -3.66
CA ASN A 120 0.47 4.60 -4.81
C ASN A 120 1.82 5.33 -4.70
N VAL A 121 2.76 5.03 -5.57
CA VAL A 121 4.01 5.78 -5.68
C VAL A 121 3.68 7.09 -6.39
N ILE A 122 3.66 8.20 -5.65
CA ILE A 122 3.26 9.52 -6.16
C ILE A 122 4.43 10.42 -6.52
N GLU A 123 5.63 10.12 -6.01
CA GLU A 123 6.90 10.70 -6.44
C GLU A 123 7.97 9.61 -6.38
N VAL A 124 8.90 9.63 -7.30
CA VAL A 124 10.16 8.86 -7.29
C VAL A 124 11.19 9.63 -8.12
N ASP A 125 12.43 9.67 -7.66
CA ASP A 125 13.50 10.29 -8.42
C ASP A 125 13.93 9.43 -9.64
N SER A 126 14.67 10.02 -10.58
CA SER A 126 15.09 9.36 -11.84
C SER A 126 15.89 8.07 -11.63
N ASP A 127 16.64 8.03 -10.53
CA ASP A 127 17.53 6.92 -10.18
C ASP A 127 16.90 5.92 -9.22
N TYR A 128 15.64 6.16 -8.83
CA TYR A 128 14.89 5.30 -7.91
C TYR A 128 15.56 5.12 -6.55
N GLN A 129 16.16 6.21 -6.04
CA GLN A 129 16.79 6.24 -4.72
C GLN A 129 15.84 6.68 -3.63
N TYR A 130 14.84 7.50 -3.96
CA TYR A 130 13.86 8.06 -3.02
C TYR A 130 12.46 7.91 -3.57
N ALA A 131 11.48 7.65 -2.70
CA ALA A 131 10.08 7.55 -3.12
C ALA A 131 9.15 8.15 -2.07
N LEU A 132 8.09 8.82 -2.54
CA LEU A 132 6.95 9.24 -1.74
C LEU A 132 5.76 8.36 -2.11
N VAL A 133 5.18 7.68 -1.12
CA VAL A 133 4.12 6.71 -1.31
C VAL A 133 2.89 7.12 -0.53
N ALA A 134 1.74 7.19 -1.20
CA ALA A 134 0.44 7.45 -0.60
C ALA A 134 -0.39 6.16 -0.51
N GLY A 135 -1.09 5.97 0.59
CA GLY A 135 -2.10 4.92 0.71
C GLY A 135 -3.39 5.28 -0.03
N ASN A 136 -4.51 4.72 0.43
CA ASN A 136 -5.83 4.97 -0.17
C ASN A 136 -6.49 6.29 0.30
N ASN A 137 -5.94 6.96 1.31
CA ASN A 137 -6.41 8.23 1.85
C ASN A 137 -5.29 8.94 2.63
N LEU A 138 -5.56 10.14 3.17
CA LEU A 138 -4.59 10.97 3.87
C LEU A 138 -4.10 10.44 5.23
N LYS A 139 -4.56 9.26 5.68
CA LYS A 139 -4.04 8.61 6.90
C LYS A 139 -2.79 7.79 6.65
N TYR A 140 -2.38 7.60 5.39
CA TYR A 140 -1.28 6.72 5.02
C TYR A 140 -0.35 7.42 4.04
N LEU A 141 0.87 7.65 4.46
CA LEU A 141 1.97 8.20 3.68
C LEU A 141 3.27 7.60 4.18
N TRP A 142 4.19 7.34 3.26
CA TRP A 142 5.55 6.90 3.57
C TRP A 142 6.56 7.68 2.73
N ILE A 143 7.67 8.06 3.33
CA ILE A 143 8.89 8.53 2.67
C ILE A 143 9.90 7.39 2.75
N LEU A 144 10.34 6.91 1.60
CA LEU A 144 11.25 5.79 1.47
C LEU A 144 12.57 6.22 0.85
N SER A 145 13.66 5.55 1.24
CA SER A 145 15.01 5.76 0.70
C SER A 145 15.72 4.43 0.50
N ARG A 146 16.64 4.36 -0.47
CA ARG A 146 17.59 3.24 -0.61
C ARG A 146 18.65 3.24 0.49
N ASN A 147 18.86 4.36 1.14
CA ASN A 147 19.79 4.55 2.25
C ASN A 147 19.04 4.78 3.56
N LYS A 148 19.74 4.65 4.68
CA LYS A 148 19.21 4.92 6.02
C LYS A 148 18.87 6.40 6.28
N SER A 149 19.15 7.28 5.33
CA SER A 149 18.91 8.71 5.39
C SER A 149 18.37 9.23 4.06
N ILE A 150 17.90 10.47 4.05
CA ILE A 150 17.43 11.18 2.88
C ILE A 150 18.09 12.58 2.82
N PRO A 151 18.53 13.06 1.64
CA PRO A 151 19.01 14.43 1.49
C PRO A 151 17.93 15.45 1.85
N GLU A 152 18.32 16.55 2.49
CA GLU A 152 17.36 17.56 2.99
C GLU A 152 16.54 18.20 1.86
N ASN A 153 17.14 18.43 0.68
CA ASN A 153 16.41 18.96 -0.47
C ASN A 153 15.29 18.02 -0.96
N ILE A 154 15.52 16.71 -1.00
CA ILE A 154 14.52 15.70 -1.37
C ILE A 154 13.43 15.61 -0.28
N LYS A 155 13.84 15.58 0.99
CA LYS A 155 12.92 15.60 2.13
C LYS A 155 11.96 16.79 2.03
N GLN A 156 12.49 17.99 1.85
CA GLN A 156 11.67 19.20 1.72
C GLN A 156 10.76 19.18 0.49
N GLN A 157 11.23 18.64 -0.64
CA GLN A 157 10.39 18.43 -1.82
C GLN A 157 9.19 17.53 -1.50
N TYR A 158 9.42 16.39 -0.83
CA TYR A 158 8.39 15.42 -0.50
C TYR A 158 7.40 15.96 0.55
N LEU A 159 7.89 16.73 1.53
CA LEU A 159 7.01 17.39 2.49
C LEU A 159 6.07 18.39 1.81
N ARG A 160 6.61 19.30 0.96
CA ARG A 160 5.76 20.24 0.18
C ARG A 160 4.75 19.52 -0.70
N LYS A 161 5.15 18.41 -1.35
CA LYS A 161 4.21 17.61 -2.15
C LYS A 161 3.10 17.03 -1.29
N ALA A 162 3.42 16.45 -0.14
CA ALA A 162 2.46 15.89 0.79
C ALA A 162 1.48 16.98 1.31
N GLU A 163 2.00 18.12 1.73
CA GLU A 163 1.21 19.28 2.18
C GLU A 163 0.24 19.78 1.11
N SER A 164 0.69 19.86 -0.14
CA SER A 164 -0.16 20.27 -1.28
C SER A 164 -1.33 19.31 -1.53
N LEU A 165 -1.24 18.08 -1.06
CA LEU A 165 -2.28 17.07 -1.12
C LEU A 165 -3.16 17.03 0.14
N GLY A 166 -2.85 17.85 1.15
CA GLY A 166 -3.60 17.96 2.40
C GLY A 166 -3.13 17.03 3.53
N TYR A 167 -1.93 16.45 3.44
CA TYR A 167 -1.36 15.72 4.57
C TYR A 167 -0.87 16.68 5.65
N ASP A 168 -1.10 16.34 6.90
CA ASP A 168 -0.50 17.03 8.07
C ASP A 168 0.91 16.50 8.31
N THR A 169 1.89 17.10 7.63
CA THR A 169 3.28 16.66 7.70
C THR A 169 3.93 16.85 9.07
N ALA A 170 3.35 17.70 9.94
CA ALA A 170 3.83 17.88 11.30
C ALA A 170 3.60 16.63 12.18
N THR A 171 2.67 15.76 11.78
CA THR A 171 2.36 14.50 12.50
C THR A 171 3.16 13.29 12.01
N LEU A 172 4.07 13.48 11.04
CA LEU A 172 4.92 12.40 10.56
C LEU A 172 5.82 11.85 11.67
N VAL A 173 5.84 10.54 11.79
CA VAL A 173 6.81 9.80 12.60
C VAL A 173 8.08 9.61 11.76
N TRP A 174 9.18 10.19 12.21
CA TRP A 174 10.50 10.01 11.61
C TRP A 174 11.12 8.74 12.16
N THR A 175 11.29 7.75 11.29
CA THR A 175 11.75 6.42 11.67
C THR A 175 13.26 6.44 11.91
N LYS A 176 13.68 6.06 13.13
CA LYS A 176 15.09 5.88 13.43
C LYS A 176 15.65 4.68 12.67
N GLN A 177 16.79 4.86 12.01
CA GLN A 177 17.53 3.84 11.27
C GLN A 177 18.96 3.75 11.84
N ASP A 178 19.25 2.70 12.60
CA ASP A 178 20.57 2.42 13.20
C ASP A 178 21.50 1.70 12.23
#